data_8d589f39e0ac7ce12122f1e3a2cee119
#
_entry.id   8d589f39e0ac7ce12122f1e3a2cee119
#
_cell.length_a   1.000
_cell.length_b   1.000
_cell.length_c   1.000
_cell.angle_alpha   90.00
_cell.angle_beta   90.00
_cell.angle_gamma   90.00
#
_symmetry.space_group_name_H-M   'P 1'
#
loop_
_entity.id
_entity.type
_entity.pdbx_description
1 polymer ?
#
loop_
_entity_poly.entity_id
_entity_poly.type
_entity_poly.pdbx_seq_one_letter_code
_entity_poly.pdbx_strand_id
1 'polypeptide(L)'
;YGQYWFGEQMGLFVAFNELVKDDNSRRAVIPMLRASHIGPHVKDTVCTESVGFRIRNNQLNMSVHMRSSDQIFGLGTDIPTFAFLQRLLLGMLRSVYPELLMGTMTIVAMSSHIYERHFAMIDQIIADPSVAECSLMPIPTIAEAFKIAASGGKVDASWGHLARWLV
;
A
#
# COMPACT_ATOMS: atom_id res chain seq x y z
N TYR A 1 -0.75 -7.66 -7.44
CA TYR A 1 -0.78 -7.43 -5.97
C TYR A 1 -2.14 -7.74 -5.33
N GLY A 2 -3.27 -7.48 -6.00
CA GLY A 2 -4.62 -7.66 -5.43
C GLY A 2 -4.89 -8.99 -4.73
N GLN A 3 -4.36 -10.09 -5.25
CA GLN A 3 -4.50 -11.41 -4.63
C GLN A 3 -3.93 -11.51 -3.21
N TYR A 4 -2.87 -10.79 -2.89
CA TYR A 4 -2.27 -10.79 -1.54
C TYR A 4 -3.13 -10.07 -0.52
N TRP A 5 -3.84 -9.04 -0.96
CA TRP A 5 -4.65 -8.17 -0.11
C TRP A 5 -6.06 -8.69 0.08
N PHE A 6 -6.70 -9.11 -1.02
CA PHE A 6 -8.12 -9.39 -1.10
C PHE A 6 -8.46 -10.81 -1.56
N GLY A 7 -7.48 -11.57 -2.10
CA GLY A 7 -7.65 -12.94 -2.57
C GLY A 7 -7.62 -13.98 -1.45
N GLU A 8 -7.23 -15.20 -1.78
CA GLU A 8 -7.23 -16.34 -0.84
C GLU A 8 -6.49 -16.09 0.47
N GLN A 9 -5.46 -15.24 0.45
CA GLN A 9 -4.70 -14.90 1.66
C GLN A 9 -5.39 -13.89 2.56
N MET A 10 -6.36 -13.13 2.03
CA MET A 10 -7.08 -12.09 2.77
C MET A 10 -6.15 -11.23 3.64
N GLY A 11 -4.98 -10.83 3.10
CA GLY A 11 -3.90 -10.20 3.88
C GLY A 11 -4.36 -8.99 4.67
N LEU A 12 -5.28 -8.19 4.12
CA LEU A 12 -5.84 -7.04 4.81
C LEU A 12 -6.65 -7.45 6.06
N PHE A 13 -7.48 -8.50 5.96
CA PHE A 13 -8.25 -9.03 7.10
C PHE A 13 -7.34 -9.71 8.12
N VAL A 14 -6.27 -10.37 7.68
CA VAL A 14 -5.28 -10.96 8.60
C VAL A 14 -4.61 -9.85 9.41
N ALA A 15 -4.19 -8.76 8.78
CA ALA A 15 -3.61 -7.62 9.47
C ALA A 15 -4.62 -6.93 10.40
N PHE A 16 -5.87 -6.76 9.95
CA PHE A 16 -6.96 -6.23 10.76
C PHE A 16 -7.18 -7.07 12.04
N ASN A 17 -7.41 -8.37 11.88
CA ASN A 17 -7.66 -9.26 13.01
C ASN A 17 -6.50 -9.33 14.00
N GLU A 18 -5.26 -9.30 13.51
CA GLU A 18 -4.09 -9.29 14.35
C GLU A 18 -3.99 -8.01 15.20
N LEU A 19 -4.27 -6.85 14.60
CA LEU A 19 -4.23 -5.56 15.31
C LEU A 19 -5.44 -5.34 16.23
N VAL A 20 -6.60 -5.94 15.91
CA VAL A 20 -7.75 -5.94 16.82
C VAL A 20 -7.48 -6.80 18.05
N LYS A 21 -6.80 -7.94 17.87
CA LYS A 21 -6.43 -8.84 18.97
C LYS A 21 -5.37 -8.23 19.90
N ASP A 22 -4.42 -7.52 19.32
CA ASP A 22 -3.29 -6.89 20.03
C ASP A 22 -2.82 -5.65 19.27
N ASP A 23 -3.16 -4.46 19.77
CA ASP A 23 -2.78 -3.18 19.17
C ASP A 23 -1.26 -2.95 19.17
N ASN A 24 -0.54 -3.63 20.06
CA ASN A 24 0.91 -3.61 20.13
C ASN A 24 1.59 -4.70 19.30
N SER A 25 0.82 -5.52 18.58
CA SER A 25 1.36 -6.62 17.80
C SER A 25 2.46 -6.20 16.83
N ARG A 26 3.41 -7.11 16.64
CA ARG A 26 4.48 -7.04 15.65
C ARG A 26 4.27 -8.05 14.52
N ARG A 27 3.10 -8.72 14.49
CA ARG A 27 2.79 -9.83 13.57
C ARG A 27 1.81 -9.44 12.46
N ALA A 28 1.30 -8.20 12.45
CA ALA A 28 0.47 -7.70 11.35
C ALA A 28 1.35 -7.46 10.11
N VAL A 29 1.88 -8.54 9.54
CA VAL A 29 2.77 -8.55 8.39
C VAL A 29 2.19 -9.44 7.30
N ILE A 30 2.16 -8.92 6.08
CA ILE A 30 1.69 -9.62 4.88
C ILE A 30 2.93 -9.94 4.02
N PRO A 31 3.40 -11.19 3.97
CA PRO A 31 4.47 -11.60 3.08
C PRO A 31 3.95 -11.67 1.65
N MET A 32 4.64 -11.01 0.73
CA MET A 32 4.29 -11.00 -0.69
C MET A 32 5.27 -11.80 -1.53
N LEU A 33 6.57 -11.71 -1.22
CA LEU A 33 7.59 -12.57 -1.84
C LEU A 33 7.57 -13.95 -1.20
N ARG A 34 7.50 -14.99 -2.03
CA ARG A 34 7.51 -16.40 -1.61
C ARG A 34 8.67 -17.13 -2.27
N ALA A 35 9.11 -18.24 -1.68
CA ALA A 35 10.13 -19.10 -2.27
C ALA A 35 9.78 -19.55 -3.70
N SER A 36 8.49 -19.78 -3.98
CA SER A 36 8.00 -20.14 -5.32
C SER A 36 8.15 -19.03 -6.36
N HIS A 37 8.40 -17.78 -5.95
CA HIS A 37 8.63 -16.65 -6.84
C HIS A 37 10.11 -16.46 -7.20
N ILE A 38 10.97 -17.38 -6.79
CA ILE A 38 12.42 -17.32 -7.00
C ILE A 38 12.85 -18.60 -7.71
N GLY A 39 13.65 -18.46 -8.77
CA GLY A 39 14.22 -19.60 -9.48
C GLY A 39 14.29 -19.39 -11.00
N PRO A 40 15.04 -20.22 -11.70
CA PRO A 40 15.33 -20.05 -13.12
C PRO A 40 14.09 -20.19 -14.04
N HIS A 41 13.00 -20.77 -13.52
CA HIS A 41 11.73 -20.95 -14.23
C HIS A 41 10.75 -19.78 -14.03
N VAL A 42 11.07 -18.83 -13.16
CA VAL A 42 10.22 -17.67 -12.86
C VAL A 42 10.64 -16.51 -13.76
N LYS A 43 9.76 -16.11 -14.66
CA LYS A 43 10.02 -14.99 -15.61
C LYS A 43 9.91 -13.63 -14.95
N ASP A 44 9.04 -13.51 -13.94
CA ASP A 44 8.78 -12.25 -13.24
C ASP A 44 8.62 -12.51 -11.74
N THR A 45 9.27 -11.70 -10.93
CA THR A 45 9.27 -11.83 -9.48
C THR A 45 8.72 -10.54 -8.88
N VAL A 46 7.77 -10.65 -7.95
CA VAL A 46 7.20 -9.50 -7.25
C VAL A 46 8.30 -8.63 -6.64
N CYS A 47 8.18 -7.30 -6.78
CA CYS A 47 9.16 -6.37 -6.24
C CYS A 47 8.99 -6.16 -4.73
N THR A 48 7.76 -6.21 -4.23
CA THR A 48 7.45 -6.07 -2.80
C THR A 48 7.67 -7.40 -2.07
N GLU A 49 8.51 -7.37 -1.05
CA GLU A 49 8.80 -8.56 -0.23
C GLU A 49 7.74 -8.75 0.85
N SER A 50 7.42 -7.67 1.55
CA SER A 50 6.41 -7.69 2.62
C SER A 50 5.87 -6.31 2.92
N VAL A 51 4.68 -6.29 3.52
CA VAL A 51 4.07 -5.09 4.08
C VAL A 51 3.70 -5.34 5.53
N GLY A 52 4.14 -4.47 6.43
CA GLY A 52 3.86 -4.54 7.85
C GLY A 52 3.08 -3.34 8.36
N PHE A 53 2.17 -3.58 9.30
CA PHE A 53 1.40 -2.53 9.98
C PHE A 53 1.67 -2.54 11.48
N ARG A 54 1.65 -1.36 12.09
CA ARG A 54 1.83 -1.19 13.53
C ARG A 54 1.03 0.00 14.03
N ILE A 55 0.36 -0.16 15.17
CA ILE A 55 -0.22 0.96 15.91
C ILE A 55 0.81 1.41 16.95
N ARG A 56 1.21 2.67 16.90
CA ARG A 56 2.07 3.31 17.90
C ARG A 56 1.65 4.75 18.07
N ASN A 57 1.57 5.22 19.33
CA ASN A 57 1.16 6.58 19.67
C ASN A 57 -0.19 6.95 19.04
N ASN A 58 -1.16 6.04 19.09
CA ASN A 58 -2.47 6.17 18.46
C ASN A 58 -2.43 6.44 16.95
N GLN A 59 -1.41 5.94 16.24
CA GLN A 59 -1.24 6.09 14.80
C GLN A 59 -1.01 4.73 14.14
N LEU A 60 -1.69 4.50 13.00
CA LEU A 60 -1.45 3.34 12.15
C LEU A 60 -0.26 3.63 11.22
N ASN A 61 0.87 3.03 11.50
CA ASN A 61 2.08 3.12 10.68
C ASN A 61 2.19 1.91 9.75
N MET A 62 2.78 2.11 8.58
CA MET A 62 3.00 1.09 7.56
C MET A 62 4.46 1.07 7.14
N SER A 63 5.01 -0.13 6.94
CA SER A 63 6.34 -0.33 6.35
C SER A 63 6.21 -1.25 5.15
N VAL A 64 6.74 -0.82 4.01
CA VAL A 64 6.80 -1.60 2.76
C VAL A 64 8.26 -1.94 2.49
N HIS A 65 8.57 -3.22 2.36
CA HIS A 65 9.91 -3.70 2.03
C HIS A 65 9.92 -4.21 0.59
N MET A 66 10.86 -3.71 -0.20
CA MET A 66 10.97 -4.01 -1.62
C MET A 66 12.39 -4.49 -1.97
N ARG A 67 12.51 -5.60 -2.71
CA ARG A 67 13.80 -6.03 -3.28
C ARG A 67 14.30 -5.06 -4.35
N SER A 68 13.39 -4.39 -5.04
CA SER A 68 13.69 -3.51 -6.17
C SER A 68 12.59 -2.47 -6.34
N SER A 69 12.97 -1.22 -6.63
CA SER A 69 12.04 -0.11 -6.89
C SER A 69 12.55 0.75 -8.04
N ASP A 70 11.76 0.83 -9.11
CA ASP A 70 11.92 1.83 -10.17
C ASP A 70 11.40 3.18 -9.66
N GLN A 71 12.27 4.19 -9.66
CA GLN A 71 11.96 5.48 -9.05
C GLN A 71 10.99 6.33 -9.88
N ILE A 72 10.79 6.04 -11.16
CA ILE A 72 9.92 6.84 -12.02
C ILE A 72 8.50 6.25 -12.05
N PHE A 73 8.30 5.11 -12.66
CA PHE A 73 6.97 4.53 -12.80
C PHE A 73 6.61 3.59 -11.66
N GLY A 74 7.58 2.84 -11.13
CA GLY A 74 7.36 1.93 -10.00
C GLY A 74 6.90 2.71 -8.77
N LEU A 75 7.74 3.58 -8.24
CA LEU A 75 7.44 4.35 -7.03
C LEU A 75 6.21 5.26 -7.20
N GLY A 76 6.05 5.85 -8.40
CA GLY A 76 4.89 6.69 -8.72
C GLY A 76 3.55 5.96 -8.65
N THR A 77 3.52 4.65 -8.89
CA THR A 77 2.33 3.80 -8.74
C THR A 77 2.23 3.13 -7.37
N ASP A 78 3.36 2.80 -6.77
CA ASP A 78 3.43 2.09 -5.49
C ASP A 78 2.98 2.99 -4.33
N ILE A 79 3.41 4.26 -4.29
CA ILE A 79 3.02 5.20 -3.23
C ILE A 79 1.51 5.34 -3.10
N PRO A 80 0.75 5.71 -4.16
CA PRO A 80 -0.71 5.83 -4.03
C PRO A 80 -1.38 4.49 -3.73
N THR A 81 -0.87 3.38 -4.28
CA THR A 81 -1.42 2.05 -4.01
C THR A 81 -1.28 1.67 -2.53
N PHE A 82 -0.09 1.79 -1.97
CA PHE A 82 0.12 1.47 -0.55
C PHE A 82 -0.56 2.47 0.37
N ALA A 83 -0.59 3.76 0.02
CA ALA A 83 -1.34 4.76 0.77
C ALA A 83 -2.84 4.45 0.81
N PHE A 84 -3.42 3.95 -0.28
CA PHE A 84 -4.80 3.48 -0.30
C PHE A 84 -5.02 2.31 0.67
N LEU A 85 -4.15 1.30 0.64
CA LEU A 85 -4.25 0.13 1.51
C LEU A 85 -4.12 0.49 3.00
N GLN A 86 -3.23 1.43 3.34
CA GLN A 86 -3.11 1.94 4.71
C GLN A 86 -4.39 2.64 5.16
N ARG A 87 -4.99 3.47 4.30
CA ARG A 87 -6.25 4.17 4.60
C ARG A 87 -7.42 3.20 4.73
N LEU A 88 -7.45 2.18 3.90
CA LEU A 88 -8.48 1.14 3.96
C LEU A 88 -8.43 0.39 5.29
N LEU A 89 -7.23 -0.05 5.69
CA LEU A 89 -7.04 -0.71 6.99
C LEU A 89 -7.38 0.22 8.16
N LEU A 90 -7.01 1.50 8.07
CA LEU A 90 -7.38 2.50 9.08
C LEU A 90 -8.89 2.64 9.20
N GLY A 91 -9.61 2.74 8.08
CA GLY A 91 -11.07 2.79 8.06
C GLY A 91 -11.70 1.58 8.76
N MET A 92 -11.19 0.38 8.49
CA MET A 92 -11.63 -0.84 9.17
C MET A 92 -11.34 -0.80 10.67
N LEU A 93 -10.11 -0.44 11.07
CA LEU A 93 -9.66 -0.41 12.47
C LEU A 93 -10.42 0.62 13.33
N ARG A 94 -10.96 1.67 12.74
CA ARG A 94 -11.81 2.64 13.44
C ARG A 94 -13.12 2.06 13.98
N SER A 95 -13.51 0.87 13.56
CA SER A 95 -14.61 0.13 14.18
C SER A 95 -14.30 -0.31 15.62
N VAL A 96 -13.02 -0.42 15.97
CA VAL A 96 -12.53 -0.83 17.30
C VAL A 96 -11.78 0.31 17.99
N TYR A 97 -11.04 1.10 17.23
CA TYR A 97 -10.23 2.23 17.69
C TYR A 97 -10.70 3.53 17.01
N PRO A 98 -11.82 4.16 17.46
CA PRO A 98 -12.44 5.30 16.75
C PRO A 98 -11.51 6.49 16.55
N GLU A 99 -10.62 6.74 17.51
CA GLU A 99 -9.69 7.87 17.53
C GLU A 99 -8.34 7.56 16.84
N LEU A 100 -8.21 6.39 16.21
CA LEU A 100 -6.97 6.02 15.54
C LEU A 100 -6.67 6.96 14.38
N LEU A 101 -5.45 7.46 14.34
CA LEU A 101 -4.97 8.42 13.35
C LEU A 101 -4.14 7.75 12.26
N MET A 102 -4.03 8.43 11.13
CA MET A 102 -3.09 8.05 10.08
C MET A 102 -1.66 8.32 10.58
N GLY A 103 -0.82 7.30 10.51
CA GLY A 103 0.60 7.38 10.77
C GLY A 103 1.44 7.50 9.50
N THR A 104 2.71 7.22 9.62
CA THR A 104 3.67 7.25 8.51
C THR A 104 3.57 6.01 7.63
N MET A 105 3.88 6.17 6.35
CA MET A 105 4.22 5.09 5.43
C MET A 105 5.70 5.19 5.10
N THR A 106 6.44 4.11 5.32
CA THR A 106 7.86 4.01 5.00
C THR A 106 8.08 2.95 3.95
N ILE A 107 8.75 3.30 2.85
CA ILE A 107 9.16 2.35 1.81
C ILE A 107 10.67 2.17 1.90
N VAL A 108 11.11 0.92 2.03
CA VAL A 108 12.51 0.52 2.07
C VAL A 108 12.80 -0.33 0.86
N ALA A 109 13.66 0.13 -0.04
CA ALA A 109 14.06 -0.61 -1.23
C ALA A 109 15.53 -1.03 -1.12
N MET A 110 15.82 -2.33 -1.29
CA MET A 110 17.19 -2.85 -1.33
C MET A 110 17.94 -2.36 -2.57
N SER A 111 17.23 -2.26 -3.69
CA SER A 111 17.74 -1.69 -4.95
C SER A 111 16.78 -0.61 -5.43
N SER A 112 17.27 0.62 -5.48
CA SER A 112 16.58 1.76 -6.05
C SER A 112 17.26 2.12 -7.36
N HIS A 113 16.51 2.20 -8.45
CA HIS A 113 17.08 2.38 -9.79
C HIS A 113 16.23 3.26 -10.68
N ILE A 114 16.87 3.74 -11.74
CA ILE A 114 16.28 4.53 -12.81
C ILE A 114 16.74 3.89 -14.13
N TYR A 115 15.82 3.68 -15.06
CA TYR A 115 16.15 3.19 -16.37
C TYR A 115 16.67 4.31 -17.28
N GLU A 116 17.71 4.06 -18.07
CA GLU A 116 18.31 5.04 -19.01
C GLU A 116 17.28 5.68 -19.95
N ARG A 117 16.27 4.90 -20.38
CA ARG A 117 15.16 5.41 -21.22
C ARG A 117 14.37 6.55 -20.59
N HIS A 118 14.52 6.78 -19.28
CA HIS A 118 13.80 7.82 -18.52
C HIS A 118 14.66 9.04 -18.21
N PHE A 119 15.96 9.05 -18.58
CA PHE A 119 16.87 10.16 -18.23
C PHE A 119 16.37 11.49 -18.77
N ALA A 120 15.93 11.57 -20.02
CA ALA A 120 15.40 12.81 -20.58
C ALA A 120 14.16 13.34 -19.82
N MET A 121 13.29 12.45 -19.30
CA MET A 121 12.16 12.83 -18.46
C MET A 121 12.65 13.37 -17.11
N ILE A 122 13.67 12.76 -16.53
CA ILE A 122 14.23 13.19 -15.25
C ILE A 122 14.85 14.58 -15.38
N ASP A 123 15.58 14.84 -16.46
CA ASP A 123 16.13 16.17 -16.73
C ASP A 123 15.03 17.24 -16.80
N GLN A 124 13.86 16.90 -17.38
CA GLN A 124 12.70 17.80 -17.40
C GLN A 124 12.13 18.01 -15.98
N ILE A 125 11.98 16.94 -15.18
CA ILE A 125 11.49 17.03 -13.79
C ILE A 125 12.44 17.89 -12.94
N ILE A 126 13.73 17.73 -13.11
CA ILE A 126 14.73 18.53 -12.37
C ILE A 126 14.70 20.00 -12.81
N ALA A 127 14.48 20.26 -14.10
CA ALA A 127 14.42 21.62 -14.64
C ALA A 127 13.13 22.36 -14.23
N ASP A 128 12.05 21.63 -13.98
CA ASP A 128 10.78 22.18 -13.49
C ASP A 128 10.44 21.61 -12.10
N PRO A 129 10.94 22.23 -11.02
CA PRO A 129 10.68 21.79 -9.66
C PRO A 129 9.26 22.13 -9.17
N SER A 130 8.35 22.55 -10.06
CA SER A 130 6.97 22.83 -9.70
C SER A 130 6.32 21.52 -9.18
N VAL A 131 5.84 21.57 -7.94
CA VAL A 131 5.12 20.45 -7.32
C VAL A 131 3.63 20.70 -7.52
N ALA A 132 2.97 19.85 -8.30
CA ALA A 132 1.52 19.88 -8.36
C ALA A 132 0.95 19.55 -6.97
N GLU A 133 0.03 20.37 -6.47
CA GLU A 133 -0.72 20.03 -5.26
C GLU A 133 -1.48 18.72 -5.49
N CYS A 134 -1.15 17.71 -4.69
CA CYS A 134 -1.84 16.43 -4.72
C CYS A 134 -2.86 16.37 -3.58
N SER A 135 -4.13 16.25 -3.92
CA SER A 135 -5.17 15.98 -2.93
C SER A 135 -4.92 14.61 -2.29
N LEU A 136 -4.82 14.59 -0.97
CA LEU A 136 -4.75 13.32 -0.25
C LEU A 136 -6.06 12.54 -0.43
N MET A 137 -5.93 11.26 -0.76
CA MET A 137 -7.07 10.35 -0.81
C MET A 137 -7.79 10.35 0.55
N PRO A 138 -9.13 10.50 0.61
CA PRO A 138 -9.85 10.47 1.88
C PRO A 138 -9.73 9.11 2.57
N ILE A 139 -9.86 9.11 3.90
CA ILE A 139 -9.99 7.86 4.65
C ILE A 139 -11.44 7.38 4.49
N PRO A 140 -11.65 6.11 4.06
CA PRO A 140 -13.00 5.57 3.94
C PRO A 140 -13.70 5.50 5.29
N THR A 141 -15.02 5.65 5.30
CA THR A 141 -15.85 5.33 6.46
C THR A 141 -15.73 3.85 6.81
N ILE A 142 -16.09 3.47 8.02
CA ILE A 142 -16.04 2.06 8.49
C ILE A 142 -16.79 1.14 7.51
N ALA A 143 -18.03 1.50 7.16
CA ALA A 143 -18.87 0.68 6.27
C ALA A 143 -18.26 0.53 4.88
N GLU A 144 -17.73 1.61 4.31
CA GLU A 144 -17.05 1.61 3.03
C GLU A 144 -15.79 0.75 3.06
N ALA A 145 -14.97 0.88 4.10
CA ALA A 145 -13.73 0.13 4.23
C ALA A 145 -14.00 -1.39 4.22
N PHE A 146 -14.97 -1.85 4.99
CA PHE A 146 -15.35 -3.26 5.00
C PHE A 146 -15.97 -3.71 3.68
N LYS A 147 -16.80 -2.88 3.04
CA LYS A 147 -17.38 -3.18 1.71
C LYS A 147 -16.30 -3.35 0.66
N ILE A 148 -15.34 -2.45 0.60
CA ILE A 148 -14.22 -2.51 -0.35
C ILE A 148 -13.37 -3.77 -0.08
N ALA A 149 -13.01 -4.03 1.16
CA ALA A 149 -12.21 -5.18 1.53
C ALA A 149 -12.92 -6.51 1.17
N ALA A 150 -14.22 -6.61 1.43
CA ALA A 150 -15.02 -7.79 1.15
C ALA A 150 -15.30 -8.01 -0.36
N SER A 151 -15.33 -6.93 -1.16
CA SER A 151 -15.53 -6.99 -2.62
C SER A 151 -14.27 -7.35 -3.42
N GLY A 152 -13.16 -7.63 -2.74
CA GLY A 152 -11.88 -7.89 -3.38
C GLY A 152 -11.18 -6.62 -3.88
N GLY A 153 -11.41 -5.49 -3.20
CA GLY A 153 -10.85 -4.19 -3.56
C GLY A 153 -11.62 -3.46 -4.66
N LYS A 154 -12.78 -3.96 -5.08
CA LYS A 154 -13.61 -3.28 -6.07
C LYS A 154 -14.24 -2.03 -5.47
N VAL A 155 -14.07 -0.92 -6.14
CA VAL A 155 -14.64 0.37 -5.78
C VAL A 155 -15.81 0.64 -6.73
N ASP A 156 -16.99 0.86 -6.20
CA ASP A 156 -18.17 1.19 -7.03
C ASP A 156 -18.19 2.67 -7.47
N ALA A 157 -19.10 3.01 -8.36
CA ALA A 157 -19.21 4.35 -8.91
C ALA A 157 -19.50 5.46 -7.86
N SER A 158 -19.97 5.09 -6.67
CA SER A 158 -20.17 6.03 -5.55
C SER A 158 -18.84 6.58 -5.02
N TRP A 159 -17.75 5.90 -5.34
CA TRP A 159 -16.37 6.29 -5.06
C TRP A 159 -15.69 6.99 -6.24
N GLY A 160 -16.44 7.63 -7.11
CA GLY A 160 -15.94 8.22 -8.36
C GLY A 160 -14.74 9.16 -8.21
N HIS A 161 -14.53 9.72 -7.03
CA HIS A 161 -13.33 10.47 -6.69
C HIS A 161 -12.12 9.58 -6.36
N LEU A 162 -12.34 8.35 -5.86
CA LEU A 162 -11.29 7.37 -5.60
C LEU A 162 -11.02 6.47 -6.82
N ALA A 163 -12.04 6.17 -7.61
CA ALA A 163 -11.88 5.42 -8.85
C ALA A 163 -10.90 6.08 -9.84
N ARG A 164 -10.73 7.40 -9.77
CA ARG A 164 -9.74 8.14 -10.57
C ARG A 164 -8.28 7.84 -10.19
N TRP A 165 -8.03 7.21 -9.03
CA TRP A 165 -6.69 6.90 -8.54
C TRP A 165 -6.31 5.42 -8.72
N LEU A 166 -7.27 4.59 -9.13
CA LEU A 166 -7.10 3.13 -9.25
C LEU A 166 -7.07 2.65 -10.71
N VAL A 167 -7.13 3.57 -11.68
CA VAL A 167 -7.06 3.29 -13.14
C VAL A 167 -5.71 3.70 -13.70
#